data_6776a51b682d973dfea11893b2417f69
#
_entry.id   6776a51b682d973dfea11893b2417f69
#
_cell.length_a   1.000
_cell.length_b   1.000
_cell.length_c   1.000
_cell.angle_alpha   90.00
_cell.angle_beta   90.00
_cell.angle_gamma   90.00
#
_symmetry.space_group_name_H-M   'P 1'
#
loop_
_entity.id
_entity.type
_entity.pdbx_description
1 polymer ?
#
loop_
_entity_poly.entity_id
_entity_poly.type
_entity_poly.pdbx_seq_one_letter_code
_entity_poly.pdbx_strand_id
1 'polypeptide(L)'
;VTFAQGSKNSSRRGGRSSTMGGMPLNDMPWWRWRSNVRSALHMLSDPVFQEEIWLAGAEGYGDVTDAVYRLVEDTWLDSWSAEKYVGTIFRDAQEAAVVDLAVLRVLRILHQVGPDAPVSAYLEHHAWPEAVRAAREAHVRLAAADGEDPDDRPASVDVLKILTRAV
;
A
#
# COMPACT_ATOMS: atom_id res chain seq x y z
N VAL A 1 -53.69 53.68 14.04
CA VAL A 1 -54.06 52.72 15.07
C VAL A 1 -53.20 51.47 14.76
N THR A 2 -52.03 51.31 15.28
CA THR A 2 -51.64 50.76 16.55
C THR A 2 -51.31 49.25 16.47
N PHE A 3 -50.06 48.93 16.73
CA PHE A 3 -49.47 47.77 17.41
C PHE A 3 -49.50 46.38 16.73
N ALA A 4 -48.57 45.48 16.88
CA ALA A 4 -47.32 45.29 17.65
C ALA A 4 -46.62 44.06 17.08
N GLN A 5 -45.31 44.06 17.00
CA GLN A 5 -44.34 43.24 17.73
C GLN A 5 -44.66 41.76 17.98
N GLY A 6 -43.69 40.96 17.64
CA GLY A 6 -43.47 39.61 18.16
C GLY A 6 -42.55 38.83 17.25
N SER A 7 -41.26 38.94 17.33
CA SER A 7 -40.27 38.34 18.22
C SER A 7 -40.06 36.83 17.98
N LYS A 8 -38.87 36.51 17.45
CA LYS A 8 -37.96 35.43 17.82
C LYS A 8 -38.46 33.97 17.74
N ASN A 9 -37.89 33.15 16.92
CA ASN A 9 -36.90 32.22 17.49
C ASN A 9 -36.07 31.51 16.41
N SER A 10 -34.84 31.73 16.52
CA SER A 10 -33.72 31.02 15.99
C SER A 10 -33.79 29.58 16.47
N SER A 11 -33.80 28.62 15.58
CA SER A 11 -33.40 27.25 15.86
C SER A 11 -32.42 26.81 14.79
N ARG A 12 -31.16 27.12 15.02
CA ARG A 12 -30.03 26.43 14.44
C ARG A 12 -30.08 24.97 14.90
N ARG A 13 -30.64 24.12 14.09
CA ARG A 13 -30.30 22.69 14.15
C ARG A 13 -28.99 22.47 13.39
N GLY A 14 -27.91 22.48 14.15
CA GLY A 14 -26.64 21.98 13.72
C GLY A 14 -26.80 20.52 13.32
N GLY A 15 -26.86 20.27 12.02
CA GLY A 15 -26.63 18.96 11.46
C GLY A 15 -25.17 18.56 11.79
N ARG A 16 -24.99 17.70 12.77
CA ARG A 16 -23.74 16.98 12.92
C ARG A 16 -23.66 16.02 11.72
N SER A 17 -22.96 16.45 10.69
CA SER A 17 -22.40 15.54 9.72
C SER A 17 -21.45 14.63 10.49
N SER A 18 -21.87 13.40 10.70
CA SER A 18 -20.98 12.33 11.07
C SER A 18 -20.04 12.09 9.87
N THR A 19 -19.00 12.85 9.80
CA THR A 19 -17.82 12.52 9.01
C THR A 19 -17.25 11.26 9.64
N MET A 20 -17.53 10.11 9.05
CA MET A 20 -16.71 8.93 9.25
C MET A 20 -15.26 9.38 9.01
N GLY A 21 -14.44 9.23 10.05
CA GLY A 21 -13.07 9.70 10.06
C GLY A 21 -12.18 8.88 9.13
N GLY A 22 -12.26 9.17 7.84
CA GLY A 22 -11.13 8.98 6.97
C GLY A 22 -10.17 10.13 7.27
N MET A 23 -8.99 9.84 7.78
CA MET A 23 -7.93 10.84 7.83
C MET A 23 -7.81 11.42 6.41
N PRO A 24 -7.91 12.74 6.26
CA PRO A 24 -7.74 13.32 4.95
C PRO A 24 -6.33 12.95 4.44
N LEU A 25 -6.26 12.48 3.20
CA LEU A 25 -5.02 12.22 2.44
C LEU A 25 -3.97 13.34 2.58
N ASN A 26 -4.37 14.52 3.05
CA ASN A 26 -3.54 15.70 3.23
C ASN A 26 -2.62 15.67 4.47
N ASP A 27 -2.81 14.78 5.43
CA ASP A 27 -2.07 14.84 6.70
C ASP A 27 -0.85 13.88 6.72
N MET A 28 -0.75 12.94 5.78
CA MET A 28 0.41 12.07 5.68
C MET A 28 1.40 12.63 4.65
N PRO A 29 2.67 12.87 5.03
CA PRO A 29 3.66 13.37 4.09
C PRO A 29 3.82 12.42 2.91
N TRP A 30 3.84 12.94 1.67
CA TRP A 30 3.95 12.17 0.42
C TRP A 30 5.13 11.19 0.40
N TRP A 31 6.27 11.54 1.05
CA TRP A 31 7.44 10.67 1.15
C TRP A 31 7.14 9.38 1.93
N ARG A 32 6.21 9.40 2.88
CA ARG A 32 5.79 8.22 3.65
C ARG A 32 5.00 7.26 2.79
N TRP A 33 4.14 7.78 1.92
CA TRP A 33 3.40 7.00 0.94
C TRP A 33 4.34 6.33 -0.06
N ARG A 34 5.30 7.10 -0.60
CA ARG A 34 6.31 6.56 -1.49
C ARG A 34 7.13 5.46 -0.82
N SER A 35 7.53 5.65 0.45
CA SER A 35 8.24 4.65 1.23
C SER A 35 7.40 3.38 1.44
N ASN A 36 6.10 3.50 1.75
CA ASN A 36 5.20 2.36 1.90
C ASN A 36 5.06 1.58 0.59
N VAL A 37 4.84 2.26 -0.53
CA VAL A 37 4.78 1.63 -1.86
C VAL A 37 6.07 0.88 -2.17
N ARG A 38 7.23 1.50 -1.94
CA ARG A 38 8.54 0.85 -2.18
C ARG A 38 8.74 -0.37 -1.30
N SER A 39 8.43 -0.27 -0.01
CA SER A 39 8.54 -1.40 0.92
C SER A 39 7.64 -2.56 0.51
N ALA A 40 6.40 -2.28 0.12
CA ALA A 40 5.48 -3.30 -0.36
C ALA A 40 5.96 -3.97 -1.66
N LEU A 41 6.42 -3.17 -2.63
CA LEU A 41 6.98 -3.67 -3.89
C LEU A 41 8.24 -4.51 -3.67
N HIS A 42 9.10 -4.13 -2.70
CA HIS A 42 10.26 -4.92 -2.31
C HIS A 42 9.83 -6.31 -1.82
N MET A 43 8.93 -6.39 -0.84
CA MET A 43 8.44 -7.67 -0.32
C MET A 43 7.77 -8.53 -1.40
N LEU A 44 6.99 -7.92 -2.28
CA LEU A 44 6.34 -8.61 -3.41
C LEU A 44 7.33 -9.06 -4.50
N SER A 45 8.52 -8.48 -4.55
CA SER A 45 9.54 -8.75 -5.56
C SER A 45 10.63 -9.72 -5.13
N ASP A 46 10.68 -10.10 -3.86
CA ASP A 46 11.74 -10.94 -3.27
C ASP A 46 11.23 -12.35 -2.95
N PRO A 47 11.47 -13.35 -3.84
CA PRO A 47 11.05 -14.73 -3.59
C PRO A 47 11.68 -15.36 -2.35
N VAL A 48 12.92 -14.96 -1.99
CA VAL A 48 13.60 -15.47 -0.80
C VAL A 48 12.89 -14.97 0.46
N PHE A 49 12.53 -13.68 0.50
CA PHE A 49 11.72 -13.13 1.58
C PHE A 49 10.37 -13.84 1.70
N GLN A 50 9.71 -14.12 0.56
CA GLN A 50 8.42 -14.80 0.53
C GLN A 50 8.51 -16.23 1.08
N GLU A 51 9.55 -16.95 0.74
CA GLU A 51 9.78 -18.31 1.22
C GLU A 51 10.18 -18.34 2.71
N GLU A 52 11.16 -17.54 3.10
CA GLU A 52 11.73 -17.56 4.45
C GLU A 52 10.82 -16.89 5.50
N ILE A 53 10.02 -15.91 5.11
CA ILE A 53 9.19 -15.13 6.02
C ILE A 53 7.72 -15.51 5.91
N TRP A 54 7.15 -15.43 4.71
CA TRP A 54 5.71 -15.63 4.54
C TRP A 54 5.30 -17.10 4.66
N LEU A 55 6.01 -18.01 3.97
CA LEU A 55 5.72 -19.45 4.08
C LEU A 55 6.11 -20.03 5.43
N ALA A 56 7.17 -19.53 6.04
CA ALA A 56 7.58 -19.95 7.37
C ALA A 56 6.67 -19.41 8.49
N GLY A 57 5.80 -18.44 8.18
CA GLY A 57 4.88 -17.83 9.16
C GLY A 57 5.62 -17.05 10.25
N ALA A 58 6.71 -16.34 9.88
CA ALA A 58 7.53 -15.60 10.83
C ALA A 58 6.71 -14.46 11.48
N GLU A 59 6.55 -14.53 12.80
CA GLU A 59 5.76 -13.55 13.54
C GLU A 59 6.32 -12.12 13.39
N GLY A 60 5.42 -11.16 13.23
CA GLY A 60 5.77 -9.74 13.21
C GLY A 60 6.15 -9.14 11.85
N TYR A 61 6.20 -9.95 10.79
CA TYR A 61 6.57 -9.47 9.45
C TYR A 61 5.38 -9.28 8.49
N GLY A 62 4.21 -9.75 8.89
CA GLY A 62 3.05 -9.79 8.01
C GLY A 62 3.18 -10.86 6.92
N ASP A 63 2.17 -10.94 6.10
CA ASP A 63 2.09 -11.88 4.97
C ASP A 63 1.86 -11.14 3.64
N VAL A 64 1.49 -11.90 2.61
CA VAL A 64 1.15 -11.34 1.30
C VAL A 64 0.01 -10.32 1.39
N THR A 65 -0.95 -10.56 2.28
CA THR A 65 -2.11 -9.67 2.46
C THR A 65 -1.65 -8.33 3.04
N ASP A 66 -0.79 -8.35 4.06
CA ASP A 66 -0.21 -7.13 4.63
C ASP A 66 0.60 -6.32 3.61
N ALA A 67 1.39 -7.01 2.76
CA ALA A 67 2.15 -6.35 1.70
C ALA A 67 1.20 -5.66 0.70
N VAL A 68 0.09 -6.33 0.35
CA VAL A 68 -0.91 -5.76 -0.56
C VAL A 68 -1.66 -4.61 0.09
N TYR A 69 -2.06 -4.73 1.35
CA TYR A 69 -2.70 -3.63 2.07
C TYR A 69 -1.83 -2.37 2.07
N ARG A 70 -0.54 -2.50 2.36
CA ARG A 70 0.41 -1.38 2.29
C ARG A 70 0.53 -0.77 0.90
N LEU A 71 0.40 -1.60 -0.14
CA LEU A 71 0.50 -1.14 -1.51
C LEU A 71 -0.76 -0.39 -1.97
N VAL A 72 -1.95 -0.86 -1.60
CA VAL A 72 -3.21 -0.39 -2.18
C VAL A 72 -4.10 0.39 -1.22
N GLU A 73 -4.25 -0.03 0.03
CA GLU A 73 -5.19 0.60 0.96
C GLU A 73 -4.71 1.97 1.42
N ASP A 74 -3.45 2.08 1.80
CA ASP A 74 -2.86 3.36 2.18
C ASP A 74 -2.82 4.36 1.01
N THR A 75 -2.76 3.87 -0.22
CA THR A 75 -2.52 4.67 -1.42
C THR A 75 -3.74 4.80 -2.34
N TRP A 76 -4.80 4.00 -2.10
CA TRP A 76 -5.99 3.90 -2.95
C TRP A 76 -5.68 3.46 -4.40
N LEU A 77 -4.57 2.74 -4.60
CA LEU A 77 -4.17 2.23 -5.91
C LEU A 77 -5.05 1.07 -6.40
N ASP A 78 -5.92 0.54 -5.56
CA ASP A 78 -7.01 -0.37 -5.94
C ASP A 78 -8.16 0.36 -6.65
N SER A 79 -8.37 1.63 -6.32
CA SER A 79 -9.49 2.44 -6.79
C SER A 79 -9.08 3.51 -7.81
N TRP A 80 -7.80 3.91 -7.82
CA TRP A 80 -7.29 4.99 -8.65
C TRP A 80 -5.97 4.58 -9.32
N SER A 81 -5.80 4.94 -10.59
CA SER A 81 -4.52 4.79 -11.28
C SER A 81 -3.41 5.59 -10.59
N ALA A 82 -2.21 5.03 -10.54
CA ALA A 82 -1.00 5.68 -10.04
C ALA A 82 -0.69 7.00 -10.78
N GLU A 83 -1.16 7.16 -12.01
CA GLU A 83 -1.01 8.40 -12.79
C GLU A 83 -1.58 9.62 -12.03
N LYS A 84 -2.64 9.44 -11.25
CA LYS A 84 -3.25 10.50 -10.44
C LYS A 84 -2.28 11.09 -9.41
N TYR A 85 -1.27 10.33 -9.03
CA TYR A 85 -0.30 10.70 -8.00
C TYR A 85 1.06 11.11 -8.57
N VAL A 86 1.15 11.34 -9.88
CA VAL A 86 2.35 11.91 -10.52
C VAL A 86 2.56 13.34 -10.00
N GLY A 87 3.81 13.66 -9.64
CA GLY A 87 4.15 14.91 -8.97
C GLY A 87 3.94 14.94 -7.46
N THR A 88 3.40 13.84 -6.87
CA THR A 88 3.27 13.67 -5.42
C THR A 88 3.97 12.39 -4.95
N ILE A 89 3.36 11.22 -5.13
CA ILE A 89 3.97 9.93 -4.76
C ILE A 89 4.97 9.49 -5.83
N PHE A 90 4.62 9.65 -7.09
CA PHE A 90 5.43 9.26 -8.25
C PHE A 90 6.02 10.48 -8.94
N ARG A 91 7.25 10.36 -9.40
CA ARG A 91 7.96 11.48 -10.04
C ARG A 91 7.50 11.73 -11.47
N ASP A 92 7.18 10.64 -12.18
CA ASP A 92 6.78 10.69 -13.58
C ASP A 92 5.75 9.60 -13.93
N ALA A 93 5.22 9.70 -15.15
CA ALA A 93 4.23 8.76 -15.67
C ALA A 93 4.81 7.34 -15.88
N GLN A 94 6.12 7.18 -16.03
CA GLN A 94 6.74 5.87 -16.18
C GLN A 94 6.79 5.14 -14.83
N GLU A 95 7.11 5.83 -13.73
CA GLU A 95 6.98 5.27 -12.39
C GLU A 95 5.55 4.83 -12.12
N ALA A 96 4.58 5.69 -12.41
CA ALA A 96 3.17 5.38 -12.22
C ALA A 96 2.74 4.15 -13.02
N ALA A 97 3.13 4.06 -14.29
CA ALA A 97 2.75 2.94 -15.16
C ALA A 97 3.29 1.59 -14.69
N VAL A 98 4.53 1.51 -14.23
CA VAL A 98 5.08 0.23 -13.73
C VAL A 98 4.48 -0.17 -12.39
N VAL A 99 4.11 0.79 -11.55
CA VAL A 99 3.39 0.52 -10.30
C VAL A 99 1.96 0.05 -10.58
N ASP A 100 1.22 0.70 -11.46
CA ASP A 100 -0.13 0.26 -11.87
C ASP A 100 -0.11 -1.17 -12.40
N LEU A 101 0.90 -1.53 -13.19
CA LEU A 101 1.04 -2.89 -13.71
C LEU A 101 1.27 -3.91 -12.59
N ALA A 102 2.12 -3.59 -11.61
CA ALA A 102 2.36 -4.45 -10.46
C ALA A 102 1.09 -4.63 -9.62
N VAL A 103 0.41 -3.54 -9.29
CA VAL A 103 -0.87 -3.54 -8.55
C VAL A 103 -1.91 -4.40 -9.27
N LEU A 104 -2.12 -4.17 -10.57
CA LEU A 104 -3.10 -4.92 -11.36
C LEU A 104 -2.85 -6.43 -11.34
N ARG A 105 -1.57 -6.86 -11.45
CA ARG A 105 -1.21 -8.29 -11.44
C ARG A 105 -1.45 -8.92 -10.08
N VAL A 106 -1.05 -8.26 -9.02
CA VAL A 106 -1.24 -8.74 -7.64
C VAL A 106 -2.72 -8.82 -7.29
N LEU A 107 -3.49 -7.75 -7.53
CA LEU A 107 -4.93 -7.73 -7.23
C LEU A 107 -5.71 -8.78 -8.02
N ARG A 108 -5.31 -9.05 -9.28
CA ARG A 108 -5.94 -10.13 -10.06
C ARG A 108 -5.77 -11.49 -9.40
N ILE A 109 -4.60 -11.79 -8.86
CA ILE A 109 -4.33 -13.06 -8.16
C ILE A 109 -5.14 -13.09 -6.86
N LEU A 110 -5.11 -12.03 -6.05
CA LEU A 110 -5.93 -11.97 -4.83
C LEU A 110 -7.41 -12.19 -5.10
N HIS A 111 -7.93 -11.60 -6.17
CA HIS A 111 -9.33 -11.76 -6.55
C HIS A 111 -9.67 -13.22 -6.96
N GLN A 112 -8.73 -13.92 -7.60
CA GLN A 112 -8.92 -15.31 -8.03
C GLN A 112 -8.76 -16.31 -6.89
N VAL A 113 -7.80 -16.08 -6.02
CA VAL A 113 -7.45 -16.97 -4.89
C VAL A 113 -8.37 -16.71 -3.69
N GLY A 114 -8.76 -15.46 -3.47
CA GLY A 114 -9.57 -15.01 -2.33
C GLY A 114 -8.71 -14.48 -1.18
N PRO A 115 -9.25 -13.55 -0.36
CA PRO A 115 -8.47 -12.84 0.66
C PRO A 115 -8.06 -13.71 1.86
N ASP A 116 -8.81 -14.78 2.12
CA ASP A 116 -8.59 -15.68 3.29
C ASP A 116 -7.81 -16.95 2.92
N ALA A 117 -7.21 -16.99 1.73
CA ALA A 117 -6.46 -18.15 1.30
C ALA A 117 -5.09 -18.22 2.02
N PRO A 118 -4.54 -19.44 2.21
CA PRO A 118 -3.20 -19.56 2.77
C PRO A 118 -2.16 -18.97 1.82
N VAL A 119 -1.06 -18.47 2.38
CA VAL A 119 0.05 -17.84 1.64
C VAL A 119 0.51 -18.70 0.46
N SER A 120 0.64 -20.03 0.67
CA SER A 120 1.04 -20.96 -0.38
C SER A 120 0.15 -20.89 -1.63
N ALA A 121 -1.16 -20.66 -1.46
CA ALA A 121 -2.08 -20.59 -2.59
C ALA A 121 -1.80 -19.37 -3.51
N TYR A 122 -1.31 -18.29 -2.97
CA TYR A 122 -0.88 -17.13 -3.77
C TYR A 122 0.46 -17.42 -4.47
N LEU A 123 1.45 -17.93 -3.72
CA LEU A 123 2.80 -18.17 -4.26
C LEU A 123 2.82 -19.28 -5.31
N GLU A 124 1.95 -20.30 -5.20
CA GLU A 124 1.80 -21.39 -6.16
C GLU A 124 0.90 -21.01 -7.36
N HIS A 125 0.26 -19.84 -7.33
CA HIS A 125 -0.59 -19.41 -8.42
C HIS A 125 0.24 -19.22 -9.71
N HIS A 126 -0.22 -19.78 -10.82
CA HIS A 126 0.53 -19.80 -12.09
C HIS A 126 0.96 -18.41 -12.59
N ALA A 127 0.22 -17.35 -12.25
CA ALA A 127 0.55 -15.98 -12.62
C ALA A 127 1.43 -15.25 -11.57
N TRP A 128 1.76 -15.89 -10.43
CA TRP A 128 2.56 -15.25 -9.39
C TRP A 128 3.96 -14.83 -9.86
N PRO A 129 4.71 -15.62 -10.64
CA PRO A 129 6.01 -15.20 -11.15
C PRO A 129 5.96 -13.91 -11.99
N GLU A 130 4.83 -13.65 -12.67
CA GLU A 130 4.65 -12.42 -13.42
C GLU A 130 4.36 -11.21 -12.51
N ALA A 131 3.63 -11.44 -11.41
CA ALA A 131 3.40 -10.40 -10.41
C ALA A 131 4.71 -10.00 -9.71
N VAL A 132 5.52 -11.00 -9.31
CA VAL A 132 6.87 -10.80 -8.74
C VAL A 132 7.75 -9.97 -9.69
N ARG A 133 7.77 -10.32 -10.97
CA ARG A 133 8.56 -9.58 -11.98
C ARG A 133 8.10 -8.13 -12.13
N ALA A 134 6.78 -7.90 -12.19
CA ALA A 134 6.25 -6.55 -12.28
C ALA A 134 6.55 -5.73 -11.01
N ALA A 135 6.42 -6.34 -9.83
CA ALA A 135 6.81 -5.71 -8.58
C ALA A 135 8.30 -5.36 -8.54
N ARG A 136 9.16 -6.25 -9.06
CA ARG A 136 10.61 -6.00 -9.16
C ARG A 136 10.93 -4.83 -10.09
N GLU A 137 10.31 -4.77 -11.26
CA GLU A 137 10.49 -3.68 -12.19
C GLU A 137 10.08 -2.33 -11.57
N ALA A 138 8.93 -2.30 -10.91
CA ALA A 138 8.46 -1.11 -10.22
C ALA A 138 9.40 -0.71 -9.07
N HIS A 139 9.83 -1.67 -8.24
CA HIS A 139 10.76 -1.43 -7.14
C HIS A 139 12.09 -0.83 -7.63
N VAL A 140 12.73 -1.47 -8.61
CA VAL A 140 13.98 -1.01 -9.20
C VAL A 140 13.85 0.40 -9.78
N ARG A 141 12.74 0.68 -10.47
CA ARG A 141 12.48 2.01 -11.04
C ARG A 141 12.38 3.09 -9.96
N LEU A 142 11.63 2.83 -8.89
CA LEU A 142 11.46 3.78 -7.80
C LEU A 142 12.78 3.98 -7.02
N ALA A 143 13.51 2.91 -6.72
CA ALA A 143 14.79 2.98 -6.03
C ALA A 143 15.82 3.79 -6.82
N ALA A 144 15.97 3.50 -8.12
CA ALA A 144 16.88 4.23 -8.99
C ALA A 144 16.56 5.73 -9.05
N ALA A 145 15.27 6.08 -9.12
CA ALA A 145 14.84 7.48 -9.10
C ALA A 145 15.14 8.16 -7.76
N ASP A 146 15.16 7.41 -6.64
CA ASP A 146 15.49 7.93 -5.31
C ASP A 146 17.00 7.95 -5.04
N GLY A 147 17.81 7.39 -5.95
CA GLY A 147 19.26 7.27 -5.79
C GLY A 147 19.64 6.18 -4.79
N GLU A 148 18.77 5.20 -4.58
CA GLU A 148 18.98 4.08 -3.67
C GLU A 148 19.30 2.81 -4.44
N ASP A 149 20.03 1.89 -3.80
CA ASP A 149 20.28 0.56 -4.33
C ASP A 149 19.00 -0.28 -4.20
N PRO A 150 18.44 -0.83 -5.30
CA PRO A 150 17.26 -1.67 -5.23
C PRO A 150 17.49 -3.01 -4.50
N ASP A 151 18.74 -3.43 -4.33
CA ASP A 151 19.11 -4.63 -3.61
C ASP A 151 19.46 -4.35 -2.14
N ASP A 152 19.56 -3.07 -1.76
CA ASP A 152 19.72 -2.69 -0.37
C ASP A 152 18.41 -2.97 0.39
N ARG A 153 18.44 -3.97 1.24
CA ARG A 153 17.30 -4.33 2.08
C ARG A 153 17.05 -3.18 3.05
N PRO A 154 15.82 -2.60 3.10
CA PRO A 154 15.52 -1.56 4.06
C PRO A 154 15.92 -2.03 5.47
N ALA A 155 16.60 -1.17 6.22
CA ALA A 155 17.13 -1.47 7.56
C ALA A 155 16.07 -1.99 8.56
N SER A 156 14.78 -1.83 8.26
CA SER A 156 13.67 -2.43 8.99
C SER A 156 13.55 -3.95 8.84
N VAL A 157 14.31 -4.56 7.93
CA VAL A 157 14.34 -6.00 7.68
C VAL A 157 15.72 -6.56 8.04
N ASP A 158 16.26 -6.19 9.17
CA ASP A 158 17.42 -6.87 9.76
C ASP A 158 16.94 -8.20 10.42
N VAL A 159 16.17 -8.97 9.64
CA VAL A 159 15.52 -10.24 10.03
C VAL A 159 16.56 -11.25 10.47
N LEU A 160 17.71 -11.30 9.80
CA LEU A 160 18.77 -12.25 10.09
C LEU A 160 19.42 -12.03 11.48
N LYS A 161 19.41 -10.82 12.01
CA LYS A 161 19.95 -10.57 13.35
C LYS A 161 19.01 -11.00 14.48
N ILE A 162 17.71 -11.10 14.19
CA ILE A 162 16.72 -11.54 15.19
C ILE A 162 16.69 -13.07 15.26
N LEU A 163 16.75 -13.76 14.12
CA LEU A 163 16.74 -15.22 14.08
C LEU A 163 18.03 -15.86 14.64
N THR A 164 19.17 -15.19 14.52
CA THR A 164 20.44 -15.67 15.11
C THR A 164 20.57 -15.43 16.62
N ARG A 165 19.66 -14.68 17.24
CA ARG A 165 19.64 -14.48 18.69
C ARG A 165 18.70 -15.41 19.43
N ALA A 166 17.93 -16.23 18.73
CA ALA A 166 16.96 -17.17 19.31
C ALA A 166 17.44 -18.63 19.33
N VAL A 167 18.74 -18.89 19.06
CA VAL A 167 19.38 -20.21 19.18
C VAL A 167 20.37 -20.20 20.32
#